data_11c3ff79cdf1a7b36be5dded02fe70ed
#
_entry.id   11c3ff79cdf1a7b36be5dded02fe70ed
#
_cell.length_a   1.000
_cell.length_b   1.000
_cell.length_c   1.000
_cell.angle_alpha   90.00
_cell.angle_beta   90.00
_cell.angle_gamma   90.00
#
_symmetry.space_group_name_H-M   'P 1'
#
loop_
_entity.id
_entity.type
_entity.pdbx_description
1 polymer ?
#
loop_
_entity_poly.entity_id
_entity_poly.type
_entity_poly.pdbx_seq_one_letter_code
_entity_poly.pdbx_strand_id
1 'polypeptide(L)'
;ILYRLVGSEMCIRDSTELFQNSKGITIKIDRSRDDNLTDFGRATLSDRYLGENESFQDLFARVASHYADDNLHAQRLYNYISNLWFMPATPVLSNGGTTRGLPISCFLNEAGDSLNGILGLWSENVWLAARGGGIGSYWGNLRSIGEKIGRVGKTSGIIPFIKVMDSLTMAISQGSLRRGSAACYLPIDHPEIEEFIEMRRPTGGDPNRK
;
A
#
# COMPACT_ATOMS: atom_id res chain seq x y z
N ILE A 1 7.99 -58.36 -41.59
CA ILE A 1 8.47 -57.84 -40.31
C ILE A 1 8.01 -56.40 -40.26
N LEU A 2 6.90 -56.14 -39.55
CA LEU A 2 6.36 -54.78 -39.31
C LEU A 2 7.12 -54.19 -38.14
N TYR A 3 7.88 -53.12 -38.35
CA TYR A 3 8.33 -52.25 -37.26
C TYR A 3 7.21 -51.27 -36.94
N ARG A 4 6.63 -51.43 -35.79
CA ARG A 4 5.67 -50.51 -35.17
C ARG A 4 6.48 -49.39 -34.58
N LEU A 5 6.55 -48.24 -35.26
CA LEU A 5 7.00 -47.00 -34.67
C LEU A 5 5.99 -46.58 -33.60
N VAL A 6 6.33 -46.78 -32.36
CA VAL A 6 5.65 -46.13 -31.23
C VAL A 6 6.12 -44.71 -31.20
N GLY A 7 5.31 -43.83 -31.78
CA GLY A 7 5.48 -42.40 -31.60
C GLY A 7 5.27 -42.07 -30.13
N SER A 8 6.31 -41.62 -29.46
CA SER A 8 6.16 -40.91 -28.20
C SER A 8 5.41 -39.63 -28.51
N GLU A 9 4.10 -39.61 -28.30
CA GLU A 9 3.36 -38.39 -28.13
C GLU A 9 3.96 -37.68 -26.91
N MET A 10 4.84 -36.73 -27.17
CA MET A 10 5.21 -35.73 -26.18
C MET A 10 3.94 -34.90 -25.95
N CYS A 11 3.11 -35.33 -24.99
CA CYS A 11 2.05 -34.50 -24.46
C CYS A 11 2.70 -33.24 -23.94
N ILE A 12 2.77 -32.21 -24.79
CA ILE A 12 2.87 -30.83 -24.33
C ILE A 12 1.59 -30.64 -23.51
N ARG A 13 1.67 -30.82 -22.20
CA ARG A 13 0.61 -30.40 -21.31
C ARG A 13 0.46 -28.89 -21.57
N ASP A 14 -0.59 -28.54 -22.29
CA ASP A 14 -1.04 -27.16 -22.36
C ASP A 14 -1.36 -26.76 -20.92
N SER A 15 -0.41 -26.08 -20.28
CA SER A 15 -0.51 -25.64 -18.90
C SER A 15 -1.47 -24.45 -18.74
N THR A 16 -2.13 -24.06 -19.84
CA THR A 16 -3.08 -22.96 -19.84
C THR A 16 -4.41 -23.39 -19.24
N GLU A 17 -4.82 -22.69 -18.20
CA GLU A 17 -6.08 -22.83 -17.47
C GLU A 17 -6.92 -21.56 -17.62
N LEU A 18 -8.24 -21.68 -17.57
CA LEU A 18 -9.14 -20.53 -17.62
C LEU A 18 -9.46 -20.07 -16.20
N PHE A 19 -9.16 -18.81 -15.93
CA PHE A 19 -9.61 -18.07 -14.74
C PHE A 19 -10.77 -17.17 -15.13
N GLN A 20 -11.81 -17.11 -14.32
CA GLN A 20 -12.92 -16.17 -14.49
C GLN A 20 -13.23 -15.46 -13.17
N ASN A 21 -13.35 -14.12 -13.22
CA ASN A 21 -13.76 -13.35 -12.06
C ASN A 21 -15.28 -13.23 -11.93
N SER A 22 -15.76 -12.63 -10.84
CA SER A 22 -17.20 -12.43 -10.58
C SER A 22 -17.90 -11.49 -11.57
N LYS A 23 -17.16 -10.72 -12.35
CA LYS A 23 -17.68 -9.84 -13.41
C LYS A 23 -17.75 -10.54 -14.78
N GLY A 24 -17.39 -11.82 -14.86
CA GLY A 24 -17.37 -12.58 -16.10
C GLY A 24 -16.14 -12.39 -16.98
N ILE A 25 -15.14 -11.62 -16.52
CA ILE A 25 -13.88 -11.45 -17.24
C ILE A 25 -13.06 -12.73 -17.15
N THR A 26 -12.63 -13.24 -18.31
CA THR A 26 -11.92 -14.50 -18.45
C THR A 26 -10.49 -14.28 -18.92
N ILE A 27 -9.54 -14.98 -18.29
CA ILE A 27 -8.10 -14.94 -18.58
C ILE A 27 -7.60 -16.38 -18.76
N LYS A 28 -6.71 -16.57 -19.72
CA LYS A 28 -5.90 -17.79 -19.84
C LYS A 28 -4.70 -17.67 -18.92
N ILE A 29 -4.62 -18.55 -17.92
CA ILE A 29 -3.50 -18.65 -16.99
C ILE A 29 -2.46 -19.63 -17.52
N ASP A 30 -1.21 -19.29 -17.36
CA ASP A 30 -0.05 -20.15 -17.63
C ASP A 30 0.72 -20.41 -16.32
N ARG A 31 0.52 -21.56 -15.73
CA ARG A 31 1.15 -21.97 -14.45
C ARG A 31 2.67 -22.10 -14.54
N SER A 32 3.22 -22.34 -15.74
CA SER A 32 4.68 -22.44 -15.93
C SER A 32 5.40 -21.13 -15.65
N ARG A 33 4.69 -19.99 -15.67
CA ARG A 33 5.27 -18.67 -15.35
C ARG A 33 5.66 -18.51 -13.87
N ASP A 34 5.26 -19.45 -13.01
CA ASP A 34 5.78 -19.51 -11.65
C ASP A 34 7.30 -19.71 -11.62
N ASP A 35 7.88 -20.29 -12.69
CA ASP A 35 9.32 -20.47 -12.83
C ASP A 35 10.08 -19.14 -12.99
N ASN A 36 9.40 -18.05 -13.35
CA ASN A 36 9.97 -16.71 -13.40
C ASN A 36 10.20 -16.12 -11.98
N LEU A 37 9.52 -16.66 -10.96
CA LEU A 37 9.61 -16.17 -9.59
C LEU A 37 10.86 -16.72 -8.90
N THR A 38 11.66 -15.84 -8.30
CA THR A 38 12.75 -16.23 -7.40
C THR A 38 12.20 -16.82 -6.09
N ASP A 39 13.00 -17.57 -5.34
CA ASP A 39 12.61 -18.10 -4.03
C ASP A 39 12.18 -16.98 -3.07
N PHE A 40 12.90 -15.85 -3.06
CA PHE A 40 12.53 -14.67 -2.29
C PHE A 40 11.18 -14.09 -2.74
N GLY A 41 10.94 -14.02 -4.05
CA GLY A 41 9.66 -13.55 -4.63
C GLY A 41 8.50 -14.46 -4.19
N ARG A 42 8.67 -15.77 -4.29
CA ARG A 42 7.67 -16.76 -3.85
C ARG A 42 7.36 -16.63 -2.36
N ALA A 43 8.39 -16.55 -1.52
CA ALA A 43 8.23 -16.38 -0.07
C ALA A 43 7.50 -15.08 0.26
N THR A 44 7.86 -13.97 -0.39
CA THR A 44 7.23 -12.67 -0.19
C THR A 44 5.76 -12.65 -0.61
N LEU A 45 5.43 -13.23 -1.77
CA LEU A 45 4.05 -13.32 -2.26
C LEU A 45 3.20 -14.19 -1.32
N SER A 46 3.74 -15.31 -0.87
CA SER A 46 3.05 -16.22 0.06
C SER A 46 2.79 -15.60 1.43
N ASP A 47 3.76 -14.82 1.96
CA ASP A 47 3.65 -14.20 3.28
C ASP A 47 2.61 -13.07 3.33
N ARG A 48 2.45 -12.30 2.23
CA ARG A 48 1.75 -11.01 2.31
C ARG A 48 0.64 -10.78 1.30
N TYR A 49 0.63 -11.49 0.16
CA TYR A 49 -0.21 -11.12 -0.97
C TYR A 49 -1.28 -12.13 -1.33
N LEU A 50 -1.00 -13.42 -1.15
CA LEU A 50 -1.94 -14.47 -1.51
C LEU A 50 -3.21 -14.41 -0.66
N GLY A 51 -4.32 -14.69 -1.29
CA GLY A 51 -5.58 -15.03 -0.63
C GLY A 51 -5.56 -16.45 -0.06
N GLU A 52 -6.62 -16.81 0.64
CA GLU A 52 -6.82 -18.18 1.11
C GLU A 52 -6.99 -19.11 -0.11
N ASN A 53 -6.16 -20.17 -0.18
CA ASN A 53 -6.11 -21.11 -1.29
C ASN A 53 -5.78 -20.53 -2.68
N GLU A 54 -5.13 -19.36 -2.73
CA GLU A 54 -4.73 -18.68 -3.96
C GLU A 54 -3.29 -19.05 -4.34
N SER A 55 -3.04 -19.38 -5.62
CA SER A 55 -1.69 -19.53 -6.16
C SER A 55 -1.15 -18.21 -6.71
N PHE A 56 0.14 -18.16 -7.10
CA PHE A 56 0.76 -16.94 -7.65
C PHE A 56 0.07 -16.50 -8.95
N GLN A 57 -0.25 -17.41 -9.84
CA GLN A 57 -0.90 -17.06 -11.09
C GLN A 57 -2.36 -16.66 -10.89
N ASP A 58 -3.06 -17.23 -9.89
CA ASP A 58 -4.42 -16.79 -9.52
C ASP A 58 -4.42 -15.36 -8.97
N LEU A 59 -3.43 -15.03 -8.12
CA LEU A 59 -3.20 -13.66 -7.65
C LEU A 59 -3.07 -12.68 -8.81
N PHE A 60 -2.20 -12.99 -9.77
CA PHE A 60 -1.98 -12.11 -10.94
C PHE A 60 -3.22 -12.01 -11.82
N ALA A 61 -3.95 -13.10 -12.01
CA ALA A 61 -5.21 -13.12 -12.77
C ALA A 61 -6.32 -12.34 -12.05
N ARG A 62 -6.45 -12.49 -10.72
CA ARG A 62 -7.41 -11.73 -9.91
C ARG A 62 -7.20 -10.23 -10.07
N VAL A 63 -5.96 -9.76 -9.90
CA VAL A 63 -5.62 -8.35 -10.00
C VAL A 63 -5.84 -7.84 -11.43
N ALA A 64 -5.33 -8.55 -12.44
CA ALA A 64 -5.48 -8.16 -13.84
C ALA A 64 -6.96 -8.06 -14.25
N SER A 65 -7.77 -9.06 -13.89
CA SER A 65 -9.20 -9.09 -14.24
C SER A 65 -10.03 -8.04 -13.49
N HIS A 66 -9.60 -7.64 -12.29
CA HIS A 66 -10.32 -6.65 -11.49
C HIS A 66 -10.26 -5.24 -12.09
N TYR A 67 -9.10 -4.87 -12.65
CA TYR A 67 -8.85 -3.53 -13.18
C TYR A 67 -9.00 -3.42 -14.70
N ALA A 68 -9.29 -4.53 -15.38
CA ALA A 68 -9.49 -4.52 -16.82
C ALA A 68 -10.91 -4.13 -17.21
N ASP A 69 -11.03 -3.53 -18.38
CA ASP A 69 -12.30 -3.14 -19.00
C ASP A 69 -12.95 -4.32 -19.73
N ASP A 70 -12.14 -5.22 -20.29
CA ASP A 70 -12.57 -6.39 -21.07
C ASP A 70 -11.55 -7.55 -20.95
N ASN A 71 -11.89 -8.69 -21.58
CA ASN A 71 -11.05 -9.90 -21.56
C ASN A 71 -9.68 -9.69 -22.22
N LEU A 72 -9.61 -8.89 -23.29
CA LEU A 72 -8.36 -8.63 -23.99
C LEU A 72 -7.43 -7.75 -23.14
N HIS A 73 -7.98 -6.73 -22.51
CA HIS A 73 -7.26 -5.88 -21.57
C HIS A 73 -6.79 -6.70 -20.36
N ALA A 74 -7.65 -7.54 -19.79
CA ALA A 74 -7.31 -8.42 -18.68
C ALA A 74 -6.17 -9.39 -19.03
N GLN A 75 -6.22 -10.03 -20.19
CA GLN A 75 -5.18 -10.95 -20.65
C GLN A 75 -3.85 -10.22 -20.84
N ARG A 76 -3.88 -8.99 -21.35
CA ARG A 76 -2.69 -8.18 -21.55
C ARG A 76 -2.04 -7.77 -20.23
N LEU A 77 -2.85 -7.30 -19.24
CA LEU A 77 -2.37 -6.98 -17.91
C LEU A 77 -1.78 -8.22 -17.21
N TYR A 78 -2.49 -9.36 -17.27
CA TYR A 78 -1.99 -10.63 -16.74
C TYR A 78 -0.64 -11.00 -17.35
N ASN A 79 -0.50 -10.90 -18.67
CA ASN A 79 0.76 -11.20 -19.35
C ASN A 79 1.90 -10.31 -18.86
N TYR A 80 1.68 -9.02 -18.65
CA TYR A 80 2.71 -8.12 -18.16
C TYR A 80 3.12 -8.43 -16.71
N ILE A 81 2.15 -8.70 -15.84
CA ILE A 81 2.40 -9.00 -14.43
C ILE A 81 3.09 -10.37 -14.29
N SER A 82 2.56 -11.40 -14.94
CA SER A 82 3.04 -12.78 -14.80
C SER A 82 4.41 -13.03 -15.45
N ASN A 83 4.79 -12.23 -16.45
CA ASN A 83 6.14 -12.20 -17.00
C ASN A 83 7.10 -11.28 -16.24
N LEU A 84 6.66 -10.65 -15.14
CA LEU A 84 7.43 -9.70 -14.33
C LEU A 84 7.90 -8.45 -15.09
N TRP A 85 7.24 -8.10 -16.19
CA TRP A 85 7.54 -6.86 -16.93
C TRP A 85 6.94 -5.63 -16.24
N PHE A 86 5.90 -5.85 -15.45
CA PHE A 86 5.22 -4.85 -14.64
C PHE A 86 4.77 -5.47 -13.32
N MET A 87 5.04 -4.79 -12.21
CA MET A 87 4.56 -5.21 -10.90
C MET A 87 3.73 -4.10 -10.28
N PRO A 88 2.44 -4.34 -9.98
CA PRO A 88 1.59 -3.37 -9.31
C PRO A 88 2.10 -3.01 -7.92
N ALA A 89 1.76 -1.81 -7.45
CA ALA A 89 2.03 -1.40 -6.08
C ALA A 89 1.37 -2.35 -5.07
N THR A 90 1.97 -2.47 -3.88
CA THR A 90 1.50 -3.39 -2.82
C THR A 90 -0.02 -3.36 -2.60
N PRO A 91 -0.70 -2.21 -2.43
CA PRO A 91 -2.14 -2.21 -2.19
C PRO A 91 -2.97 -2.67 -3.40
N VAL A 92 -2.49 -2.41 -4.61
CA VAL A 92 -3.15 -2.89 -5.83
C VAL A 92 -3.04 -4.42 -5.90
N LEU A 93 -1.85 -4.96 -5.65
CA LEU A 93 -1.59 -6.39 -5.74
C LEU A 93 -2.28 -7.17 -4.60
N SER A 94 -2.26 -6.65 -3.36
CA SER A 94 -2.86 -7.33 -2.21
C SER A 94 -4.38 -7.19 -2.13
N ASN A 95 -4.92 -6.02 -2.49
CA ASN A 95 -6.33 -5.67 -2.26
C ASN A 95 -7.17 -5.72 -3.53
N GLY A 96 -6.57 -5.62 -4.72
CA GLY A 96 -7.30 -5.66 -5.99
C GLY A 96 -8.13 -6.93 -6.14
N GLY A 97 -9.44 -6.76 -6.41
CA GLY A 97 -10.38 -7.88 -6.50
C GLY A 97 -10.77 -8.51 -5.16
N THR A 98 -10.42 -7.89 -4.05
CA THR A 98 -10.79 -8.33 -2.68
C THR A 98 -11.54 -7.23 -1.93
N THR A 99 -12.05 -7.56 -0.74
CA THR A 99 -12.66 -6.60 0.20
C THR A 99 -11.68 -6.12 1.29
N ARG A 100 -10.39 -6.46 1.19
CA ARG A 100 -9.40 -6.25 2.26
C ARG A 100 -9.07 -4.79 2.55
N GLY A 101 -9.12 -3.92 1.56
CA GLY A 101 -8.71 -2.53 1.73
C GLY A 101 -8.77 -1.72 0.44
N LEU A 102 -8.10 -0.58 0.42
CA LEU A 102 -8.05 0.31 -0.72
C LEU A 102 -6.91 -0.06 -1.66
N PRO A 103 -7.06 0.13 -2.98
CA PRO A 103 -5.99 -0.10 -3.96
C PRO A 103 -4.99 1.06 -4.03
N ILE A 104 -5.04 1.98 -3.09
CA ILE A 104 -4.24 3.21 -3.04
C ILE A 104 -3.24 3.10 -1.90
N SER A 105 -1.99 3.49 -2.15
CA SER A 105 -0.92 3.39 -1.15
C SER A 105 -0.66 4.68 -0.39
N CYS A 106 -1.00 5.84 -0.95
CA CYS A 106 -0.60 7.15 -0.41
C CYS A 106 -1.76 8.14 -0.43
N PHE A 107 -1.88 8.87 0.66
CA PHE A 107 -2.87 9.91 0.86
C PHE A 107 -2.16 11.18 1.33
N LEU A 108 -2.61 12.33 0.84
CA LEU A 108 -2.09 13.63 1.24
C LEU A 108 -3.22 14.44 1.85
N ASN A 109 -2.93 15.08 2.98
CA ASN A 109 -3.84 15.99 3.65
C ASN A 109 -3.11 17.14 4.33
N GLU A 110 -3.85 18.10 4.88
CA GLU A 110 -3.29 19.28 5.55
C GLU A 110 -4.04 19.58 6.85
N ALA A 111 -3.32 20.13 7.81
CA ALA A 111 -3.89 20.60 9.06
C ALA A 111 -4.44 22.04 8.88
N GLY A 112 -5.72 22.23 9.15
CA GLY A 112 -6.32 23.57 9.24
C GLY A 112 -5.94 24.25 10.57
N ASP A 113 -5.74 25.60 10.56
CA ASP A 113 -5.34 26.38 11.73
C ASP A 113 -6.48 26.57 12.75
N SER A 114 -6.96 25.46 13.25
CA SER A 114 -7.97 25.39 14.33
C SER A 114 -7.88 24.04 15.03
N LEU A 115 -8.38 23.97 16.26
CA LEU A 115 -8.45 22.71 16.99
C LEU A 115 -9.29 21.65 16.24
N ASN A 116 -10.39 22.06 15.62
CA ASN A 116 -11.21 21.17 14.81
C ASN A 116 -10.47 20.67 13.57
N GLY A 117 -9.66 21.51 12.92
CA GLY A 117 -8.83 21.13 11.79
C GLY A 117 -7.77 20.09 12.19
N ILE A 118 -7.13 20.27 13.33
CA ILE A 118 -6.14 19.31 13.87
C ILE A 118 -6.81 17.97 14.23
N LEU A 119 -7.95 18.02 14.95
CA LEU A 119 -8.71 16.82 15.31
C LEU A 119 -9.22 16.08 14.09
N GLY A 120 -9.67 16.82 13.06
CA GLY A 120 -10.08 16.25 11.78
C GLY A 120 -8.94 15.50 11.08
N LEU A 121 -7.76 16.11 11.01
CA LEU A 121 -6.55 15.49 10.46
C LEU A 121 -6.19 14.21 11.22
N TRP A 122 -6.18 14.24 12.55
CA TRP A 122 -5.87 13.02 13.33
C TRP A 122 -6.89 11.91 13.09
N SER A 123 -8.17 12.23 13.07
CA SER A 123 -9.24 11.27 12.78
C SER A 123 -9.07 10.65 11.39
N GLU A 124 -8.84 11.46 10.38
CA GLU A 124 -8.60 10.99 9.02
C GLU A 124 -7.37 10.07 8.94
N ASN A 125 -6.25 10.49 9.56
CA ASN A 125 -5.02 9.71 9.57
C ASN A 125 -5.18 8.35 10.24
N VAL A 126 -5.97 8.25 11.30
CA VAL A 126 -6.29 6.97 11.96
C VAL A 126 -7.01 6.02 10.99
N TRP A 127 -8.03 6.51 10.28
CA TRP A 127 -8.78 5.68 9.33
C TRP A 127 -7.96 5.29 8.11
N LEU A 128 -7.13 6.19 7.59
CA LEU A 128 -6.25 5.90 6.46
C LEU A 128 -5.18 4.86 6.85
N ALA A 129 -4.56 5.03 8.02
CA ALA A 129 -3.57 4.08 8.55
C ALA A 129 -4.19 2.69 8.78
N ALA A 130 -5.40 2.62 9.37
CA ALA A 130 -6.11 1.36 9.59
C ALA A 130 -6.40 0.60 8.29
N ARG A 131 -6.51 1.30 7.17
CA ARG A 131 -6.70 0.73 5.82
C ARG A 131 -5.40 0.50 5.04
N GLY A 132 -4.24 0.68 5.70
CA GLY A 132 -2.93 0.44 5.12
C GLY A 132 -2.38 1.54 4.24
N GLY A 133 -2.97 2.75 4.28
CA GLY A 133 -2.48 3.91 3.57
C GLY A 133 -1.22 4.50 4.19
N GLY A 134 -0.23 4.88 3.35
CA GLY A 134 0.82 5.82 3.74
C GLY A 134 0.27 7.24 3.70
N ILE A 135 0.63 8.08 4.64
CA ILE A 135 0.05 9.40 4.82
C ILE A 135 1.12 10.46 4.69
N GLY A 136 0.82 11.54 3.98
CA GLY A 136 1.62 12.77 3.97
C GLY A 136 0.78 13.94 4.47
N SER A 137 1.12 14.50 5.62
CA SER A 137 0.38 15.59 6.24
C SER A 137 1.16 16.89 6.21
N TYR A 138 0.56 17.94 5.66
CA TYR A 138 1.12 19.29 5.65
C TYR A 138 0.69 20.07 6.88
N TRP A 139 1.67 20.65 7.59
CA TRP A 139 1.49 21.35 8.86
C TRP A 139 1.75 22.85 8.78
N GLY A 140 2.14 23.36 7.62
CA GLY A 140 2.57 24.75 7.43
C GLY A 140 1.46 25.80 7.54
N ASN A 141 0.18 25.39 7.59
CA ASN A 141 -0.92 26.33 7.78
C ASN A 141 -1.14 26.70 9.24
N LEU A 142 -0.53 25.96 10.18
CA LEU A 142 -0.72 26.21 11.60
C LEU A 142 0.14 27.36 12.08
N ARG A 143 -0.41 28.16 12.98
CA ARG A 143 0.32 29.25 13.67
C ARG A 143 1.41 28.66 14.56
N SER A 144 2.51 29.42 14.68
CA SER A 144 3.67 29.02 15.47
C SER A 144 3.50 29.27 16.97
N ILE A 145 4.41 28.67 17.75
CA ILE A 145 4.45 28.82 19.22
C ILE A 145 4.37 30.28 19.64
N GLY A 146 3.58 30.56 20.68
CA GLY A 146 3.42 31.87 21.28
C GLY A 146 2.43 32.79 20.57
N GLU A 147 1.92 32.43 19.40
CA GLU A 147 0.87 33.19 18.72
C GLU A 147 -0.47 33.13 19.49
N LYS A 148 -1.28 34.16 19.31
CA LYS A 148 -2.53 34.33 20.08
C LYS A 148 -3.59 33.31 19.70
N ILE A 149 -4.21 32.70 20.72
CA ILE A 149 -5.42 31.89 20.61
C ILE A 149 -6.58 32.66 21.27
N GLY A 150 -7.54 33.12 20.48
CA GLY A 150 -8.67 33.89 21.01
C GLY A 150 -8.23 35.11 21.77
N ARG A 151 -8.89 35.39 22.91
CA ARG A 151 -8.64 36.65 23.69
C ARG A 151 -7.51 36.55 24.72
N VAL A 152 -7.14 35.35 25.19
CA VAL A 152 -6.32 35.17 26.41
C VAL A 152 -5.22 34.12 26.29
N GLY A 153 -5.28 33.24 25.28
CA GLY A 153 -4.34 32.13 25.15
C GLY A 153 -3.20 32.36 24.17
N LYS A 154 -2.17 31.55 24.30
CA LYS A 154 -1.07 31.43 23.32
C LYS A 154 -0.94 29.94 22.93
N THR A 155 -0.61 29.71 21.65
CA THR A 155 -0.38 28.35 21.17
C THR A 155 0.93 27.77 21.70
N SER A 156 0.95 26.46 21.92
CA SER A 156 2.15 25.68 22.23
C SER A 156 2.96 25.30 20.98
N GLY A 157 2.55 25.77 19.81
CA GLY A 157 3.19 25.45 18.53
C GLY A 157 2.72 24.15 17.91
N ILE A 158 3.37 23.75 16.81
CA ILE A 158 2.99 22.59 16.00
C ILE A 158 3.56 21.27 16.53
N ILE A 159 4.71 21.28 17.16
CA ILE A 159 5.45 20.07 17.56
C ILE A 159 4.64 19.16 18.48
N PRO A 160 3.93 19.64 19.53
CA PRO A 160 3.08 18.78 20.36
C PRO A 160 2.00 18.03 19.56
N PHE A 161 1.38 18.68 18.58
CA PHE A 161 0.34 18.07 17.75
C PHE A 161 0.90 17.01 16.80
N ILE A 162 2.09 17.24 16.24
CA ILE A 162 2.80 16.24 15.42
C ILE A 162 3.18 15.03 16.27
N LYS A 163 3.63 15.19 17.51
CA LYS A 163 3.93 14.07 18.42
C LYS A 163 2.70 13.20 18.72
N VAL A 164 1.53 13.80 18.88
CA VAL A 164 0.28 13.06 19.03
C VAL A 164 -0.01 12.24 17.77
N MET A 165 0.09 12.85 16.58
CA MET A 165 -0.10 12.14 15.31
C MET A 165 0.89 10.97 15.15
N ASP A 166 2.13 11.18 15.57
CA ASP A 166 3.16 10.16 15.56
C ASP A 166 2.77 8.93 16.40
N SER A 167 2.32 9.18 17.63
CA SER A 167 1.84 8.13 18.54
C SER A 167 0.60 7.40 18.00
N LEU A 168 -0.36 8.14 17.41
CA LEU A 168 -1.54 7.56 16.75
C LEU A 168 -1.12 6.66 15.58
N THR A 169 -0.18 7.14 14.75
CA THR A 169 0.30 6.37 13.60
C THR A 169 1.00 5.07 14.03
N MET A 170 1.76 5.10 15.13
CA MET A 170 2.39 3.90 15.68
C MET A 170 1.37 2.89 16.25
N ALA A 171 0.31 3.39 16.88
CA ALA A 171 -0.72 2.55 17.47
C ALA A 171 -1.58 1.83 16.43
N ILE A 172 -1.68 2.40 15.21
CA ILE A 172 -2.56 1.90 14.16
C ILE A 172 -1.73 1.13 13.12
N SER A 173 -2.18 -0.08 12.80
CA SER A 173 -1.60 -0.89 11.74
C SER A 173 -2.67 -1.74 11.06
N GLN A 174 -2.51 -1.99 9.78
CA GLN A 174 -3.33 -2.94 9.04
C GLN A 174 -2.79 -4.36 9.25
N GLY A 175 -3.11 -4.97 10.38
CA GLY A 175 -2.67 -6.34 10.69
C GLY A 175 -1.15 -6.51 10.51
N SER A 176 -0.73 -7.61 9.87
CA SER A 176 0.68 -7.88 9.55
C SER A 176 1.15 -7.24 8.23
N LEU A 177 0.24 -6.73 7.38
CA LEU A 177 0.55 -6.29 6.01
C LEU A 177 1.31 -4.97 5.96
N ARG A 178 0.83 -3.92 6.65
CA ARG A 178 1.46 -2.61 6.68
C ARG A 178 1.31 -1.94 8.04
N ARG A 179 2.43 -1.42 8.55
CA ARG A 179 2.40 -0.52 9.72
C ARG A 179 1.98 0.87 9.29
N GLY A 180 1.32 1.61 10.17
CA GLY A 180 1.03 3.02 9.96
C GLY A 180 2.32 3.78 9.66
N SER A 181 2.30 4.62 8.64
CA SER A 181 3.43 5.42 8.19
C SER A 181 2.93 6.80 7.80
N ALA A 182 3.54 7.83 8.39
CA ALA A 182 3.18 9.21 8.12
C ALA A 182 4.43 10.06 7.88
N ALA A 183 4.44 10.81 6.78
CA ALA A 183 5.39 11.89 6.53
C ALA A 183 4.78 13.22 6.95
N CYS A 184 5.58 14.07 7.57
CA CYS A 184 5.17 15.42 7.92
C CYS A 184 5.90 16.42 7.02
N TYR A 185 5.16 17.39 6.51
CA TYR A 185 5.69 18.44 5.65
C TYR A 185 5.55 19.81 6.34
N LEU A 186 6.63 20.55 6.38
CA LEU A 186 6.68 21.91 6.91
C LEU A 186 7.48 22.80 5.96
N PRO A 187 7.03 24.04 5.64
CA PRO A 187 7.80 24.96 4.83
C PRO A 187 9.09 25.37 5.55
N ILE A 188 10.14 25.62 4.79
CA ILE A 188 11.46 25.98 5.34
C ILE A 188 11.48 27.36 6.02
N ASP A 189 10.53 28.21 5.69
CA ASP A 189 10.34 29.55 6.27
C ASP A 189 9.38 29.57 7.47
N HIS A 190 8.88 28.38 7.89
CA HIS A 190 8.05 28.31 9.09
C HIS A 190 8.87 28.58 10.35
N PRO A 191 8.37 29.41 11.30
CA PRO A 191 9.15 29.82 12.50
C PRO A 191 9.64 28.65 13.38
N GLU A 192 8.99 27.48 13.35
CA GLU A 192 9.37 26.28 14.11
C GLU A 192 10.13 25.26 13.28
N ILE A 193 10.75 25.64 12.17
CA ILE A 193 11.44 24.68 11.28
C ILE A 193 12.65 24.01 11.96
N GLU A 194 13.37 24.72 12.80
CA GLU A 194 14.53 24.17 13.50
C GLU A 194 14.11 23.08 14.49
N GLU A 195 13.11 23.33 15.32
CA GLU A 195 12.55 22.35 16.26
C GLU A 195 11.93 21.16 15.51
N PHE A 196 11.30 21.40 14.36
CA PHE A 196 10.76 20.35 13.53
C PHE A 196 11.84 19.41 12.99
N ILE A 197 12.97 19.94 12.52
CA ILE A 197 14.11 19.14 12.05
C ILE A 197 14.73 18.35 13.21
N GLU A 198 14.83 18.96 14.38
CA GLU A 198 15.45 18.33 15.56
C GLU A 198 14.57 17.29 16.24
N MET A 199 13.25 17.36 16.09
CA MET A 199 12.31 16.48 16.77
C MET A 199 12.55 14.97 16.51
N ARG A 200 13.26 14.62 15.43
CA ARG A 200 13.60 13.24 15.02
C ARG A 200 15.04 12.83 15.36
N ARG A 201 15.80 13.66 16.03
CA ARG A 201 17.17 13.30 16.44
C ARG A 201 17.14 12.20 17.50
N PRO A 202 18.05 11.20 17.47
CA PRO A 202 18.10 10.11 18.44
C PRO A 202 18.29 10.56 19.89
N THR A 203 18.89 11.73 20.10
CA THR A 203 19.17 12.33 21.41
C THR A 203 17.98 13.07 22.02
N GLY A 204 16.95 13.37 21.25
CA GLY A 204 15.73 14.07 21.70
C GLY A 204 14.43 13.32 21.38
N GLY A 205 14.52 12.18 20.71
CA GLY A 205 13.36 11.41 20.28
C GLY A 205 12.81 10.50 21.37
N ASP A 206 11.61 9.99 21.15
CA ASP A 206 10.99 8.95 21.96
C ASP A 206 11.91 7.71 22.02
N PRO A 207 12.33 7.26 23.23
CA PRO A 207 13.17 6.06 23.39
C PRO A 207 12.54 4.79 22.83
N ASN A 208 11.23 4.76 22.57
CA ASN A 208 10.52 3.64 21.96
C ASN A 208 10.67 3.57 20.43
N ARG A 209 11.41 4.50 19.82
CA ARG A 209 11.67 4.54 18.37
C ARG A 209 13.11 4.20 17.99
N LYS A 210 13.76 3.37 18.75
CA LYS A 210 15.06 2.79 18.37
C LYS A 210 14.90 1.72 17.30
#